data_c7da9e88fe2efd5bc5136365d8c75523
#
_entry.id   c7da9e88fe2efd5bc5136365d8c75523
#
_cell.length_a   1.000
_cell.length_b   1.000
_cell.length_c   1.000
_cell.angle_alpha   90.00
_cell.angle_beta   90.00
_cell.angle_gamma   90.00
#
_symmetry.space_group_name_H-M   'P 1'
#
loop_
_entity.id
_entity.type
_entity.pdbx_description
1 polymer ?
#
loop_
_entity_poly.entity_id
_entity_poly.type
_entity_poly.pdbx_seq_one_letter_code
_entity_poly.pdbx_strand_id
1 'polypeptide(L)'
;MPRIAVVDDSRLVRAYSAGALRASGHDAVEVEPTSLFEVLKVLRETPVALLMADCLMPDCPGESLVRACREDPALKDLPILIVSAHRDEGSLNRLQQLGISGFLLKPVEASTLVGKVAEALEG
;
A
#
# COMPACT_ATOMS: atom_id res chain seq x y z
N MET A 1 -10.31 -12.55 -8.72
CA MET A 1 -9.87 -12.13 -7.39
C MET A 1 -8.94 -10.93 -7.50
N PRO A 2 -9.25 -9.83 -6.81
CA PRO A 2 -8.36 -8.66 -6.84
C PRO A 2 -6.96 -9.02 -6.32
N ARG A 3 -5.96 -8.47 -6.95
CA ARG A 3 -4.56 -8.64 -6.53
C ARG A 3 -4.13 -7.37 -5.81
N ILE A 4 -3.57 -7.53 -4.63
CA ILE A 4 -3.13 -6.45 -3.76
C ILE A 4 -1.60 -6.47 -3.68
N ALA A 5 -0.94 -5.35 -3.93
CA ALA A 5 0.49 -5.24 -3.70
C ALA A 5 0.70 -4.81 -2.25
N VAL A 6 1.51 -5.55 -1.51
CA VAL A 6 1.85 -5.24 -0.13
C VAL A 6 3.33 -4.85 -0.07
N VAL A 7 3.58 -3.56 0.15
CA VAL A 7 4.93 -3.00 0.19
C VAL A 7 5.26 -2.57 1.61
N ASP A 8 6.23 -3.23 2.23
CA ASP A 8 6.64 -2.95 3.60
C ASP A 8 8.07 -3.47 3.75
N ASP A 9 8.93 -2.73 4.43
CA ASP A 9 10.30 -3.14 4.67
C ASP A 9 10.42 -4.25 5.72
N SER A 10 9.38 -4.44 6.55
CA SER A 10 9.32 -5.53 7.50
C SER A 10 8.78 -6.80 6.83
N ARG A 11 9.61 -7.81 6.73
CA ARG A 11 9.22 -9.09 6.16
C ARG A 11 8.05 -9.72 6.92
N LEU A 12 8.06 -9.61 8.25
CA LEU A 12 7.00 -10.16 9.09
C LEU A 12 5.66 -9.44 8.84
N VAL A 13 5.69 -8.13 8.75
CA VAL A 13 4.47 -7.34 8.49
C VAL A 13 3.95 -7.64 7.09
N ARG A 14 4.83 -7.72 6.08
CA ARG A 14 4.41 -8.09 4.73
C ARG A 14 3.70 -9.44 4.71
N ALA A 15 4.33 -10.43 5.35
CA ALA A 15 3.78 -11.79 5.38
C ALA A 15 2.45 -11.84 6.12
N TYR A 16 2.33 -11.13 7.23
CA TYR A 16 1.10 -11.05 8.00
C TYR A 16 -0.03 -10.46 7.16
N SER A 17 0.24 -9.32 6.54
CA SER A 17 -0.75 -8.62 5.74
C SER A 17 -1.17 -9.45 4.51
N ALA A 18 -0.20 -10.00 3.79
CA ALA A 18 -0.48 -10.84 2.64
C ALA A 18 -1.28 -12.08 3.03
N GLY A 19 -0.93 -12.70 4.16
CA GLY A 19 -1.65 -13.85 4.68
C GLY A 19 -3.10 -13.56 5.00
N ALA A 20 -3.36 -12.42 5.66
CA ALA A 20 -4.72 -11.99 5.99
C ALA A 20 -5.56 -11.75 4.71
N LEU A 21 -4.96 -11.11 3.71
CA LEU A 21 -5.64 -10.84 2.45
C LEU A 21 -5.94 -12.13 1.69
N ARG A 22 -4.99 -13.05 1.64
CA ARG A 22 -5.21 -14.34 0.98
C ARG A 22 -6.28 -15.16 1.68
N ALA A 23 -6.31 -15.12 3.00
CA ALA A 23 -7.34 -15.82 3.78
C ALA A 23 -8.74 -15.27 3.51
N SER A 24 -8.84 -14.01 3.08
CA SER A 24 -10.13 -13.39 2.75
C SER A 24 -10.50 -13.50 1.26
N GLY A 25 -9.71 -14.24 0.47
CA GLY A 25 -10.01 -14.50 -0.93
C GLY A 25 -9.33 -13.59 -1.93
N HIS A 26 -8.45 -12.69 -1.49
CA HIS A 26 -7.66 -11.85 -2.40
C HIS A 26 -6.37 -12.54 -2.81
N ASP A 27 -5.81 -12.13 -3.94
CA ASP A 27 -4.44 -12.46 -4.29
C ASP A 27 -3.55 -11.35 -3.71
N ALA A 28 -2.37 -11.69 -3.26
CA ALA A 28 -1.46 -10.72 -2.66
C ALA A 28 -0.03 -10.93 -3.18
N VAL A 29 0.61 -9.82 -3.55
CA VAL A 29 2.00 -9.82 -3.98
C VAL A 29 2.80 -9.08 -2.93
N GLU A 30 3.78 -9.75 -2.33
CA GLU A 30 4.69 -9.12 -1.37
C GLU A 30 5.82 -8.44 -2.13
N VAL A 31 6.02 -7.16 -1.86
CA VAL A 31 7.05 -6.38 -2.53
C VAL A 31 8.00 -5.79 -1.49
N GLU A 32 9.27 -6.18 -1.57
CA GLU A 32 10.31 -5.59 -0.74
C GLU A 32 10.69 -4.23 -1.31
N PRO A 33 10.64 -3.15 -0.51
CA PRO A 33 10.91 -1.81 -1.01
C PRO A 33 12.41 -1.52 -1.10
N THR A 34 13.08 -2.15 -2.07
CA THR A 34 14.53 -1.99 -2.26
C THR A 34 14.89 -0.60 -2.78
N SER A 35 14.03 -0.03 -3.62
CA SER A 35 14.13 1.34 -4.10
C SER A 35 12.80 1.76 -4.70
N LEU A 36 12.58 3.06 -4.81
CA LEU A 36 11.38 3.60 -5.45
C LEU A 36 11.25 3.06 -6.90
N PHE A 37 12.36 3.06 -7.63
CA PHE A 37 12.38 2.59 -9.01
C PHE A 37 11.93 1.12 -9.12
N GLU A 38 12.47 0.26 -8.26
CA GLU A 38 12.13 -1.18 -8.28
C GLU A 38 10.68 -1.43 -7.93
N VAL A 39 10.14 -0.70 -6.94
CA VAL A 39 8.73 -0.85 -6.56
C VAL A 39 7.83 -0.43 -7.71
N LEU A 40 8.10 0.72 -8.33
CA LEU A 40 7.31 1.18 -9.47
C LEU A 40 7.37 0.19 -10.64
N LYS A 41 8.53 -0.39 -10.87
CA LYS A 41 8.70 -1.40 -11.91
C LYS A 41 7.79 -2.60 -11.67
N VAL A 42 7.76 -3.11 -10.43
CA VAL A 42 6.89 -4.23 -10.07
C VAL A 42 5.42 -3.86 -10.28
N LEU A 43 5.01 -2.67 -9.86
CA LEU A 43 3.62 -2.23 -9.98
C LEU A 43 3.19 -2.09 -11.45
N ARG A 44 4.10 -1.69 -12.32
CA ARG A 44 3.81 -1.60 -13.77
C ARG A 44 3.75 -2.97 -14.43
N GLU A 45 4.64 -3.88 -14.06
CA GLU A 45 4.75 -5.20 -14.68
C GLU A 45 3.75 -6.21 -14.12
N THR A 46 3.30 -6.00 -12.89
CA THR A 46 2.36 -6.90 -12.22
C THR A 46 1.09 -6.12 -11.90
N PRO A 47 0.08 -6.17 -12.76
CA PRO A 47 -1.14 -5.39 -12.53
C PRO A 47 -1.79 -5.74 -11.21
N VAL A 48 -2.06 -4.71 -10.41
CA VAL A 48 -2.72 -4.85 -9.11
C VAL A 48 -3.94 -3.94 -9.03
N ALA A 49 -4.89 -4.33 -8.21
CA ALA A 49 -6.12 -3.56 -8.01
C ALA A 49 -5.97 -2.53 -6.89
N LEU A 50 -4.98 -2.70 -6.02
CA LEU A 50 -4.75 -1.82 -4.88
C LEU A 50 -3.31 -1.97 -4.41
N LEU A 51 -2.74 -0.85 -3.95
CA LEU A 51 -1.44 -0.80 -3.32
C LEU A 51 -1.61 -0.54 -1.82
N MET A 52 -1.01 -1.40 -1.00
CA MET A 52 -0.90 -1.18 0.43
C MET A 52 0.57 -0.94 0.74
N ALA A 53 0.90 0.20 1.32
CA ALA A 53 2.30 0.57 1.55
C ALA A 53 2.51 1.16 2.94
N ASP A 54 3.66 0.82 3.54
CA ASP A 54 4.13 1.47 4.75
C ASP A 54 4.59 2.89 4.40
N CYS A 55 4.45 3.81 5.35
CA CYS A 55 4.86 5.20 5.16
C CYS A 55 6.37 5.37 5.36
N LEU A 56 6.93 4.71 6.37
CA LEU A 56 8.34 4.88 6.75
C LEU A 56 9.19 3.71 6.27
N MET A 57 9.66 3.81 5.03
CA MET A 57 10.55 2.81 4.43
C MET A 57 11.84 3.53 4.02
N PRO A 58 13.02 3.10 4.55
CA PRO A 58 14.27 3.82 4.33
C PRO A 58 14.63 4.07 2.86
N ASP A 59 14.46 3.06 2.02
CA ASP A 59 14.90 3.13 0.63
C ASP A 59 13.78 3.50 -0.35
N CYS A 60 12.55 3.63 0.16
CA CYS A 60 11.38 3.93 -0.66
C CYS A 60 10.32 4.61 0.21
N PRO A 61 10.49 5.90 0.55
CA PRO A 61 9.51 6.58 1.40
C PRO A 61 8.10 6.48 0.82
N GLY A 62 7.13 6.16 1.69
CA GLY A 62 5.75 5.96 1.25
C GLY A 62 5.15 7.15 0.55
N GLU A 63 5.42 8.36 1.04
CA GLU A 63 4.94 9.59 0.39
C GLU A 63 5.51 9.74 -1.02
N SER A 64 6.80 9.43 -1.19
CA SER A 64 7.44 9.48 -2.51
C SER A 64 6.83 8.44 -3.46
N LEU A 65 6.53 7.26 -2.94
CA LEU A 65 5.90 6.20 -3.72
C LEU A 65 4.50 6.63 -4.19
N VAL A 66 3.70 7.19 -3.30
CA VAL A 66 2.34 7.67 -3.64
C VAL A 66 2.43 8.76 -4.70
N ARG A 67 3.31 9.73 -4.51
CA ARG A 67 3.51 10.81 -5.48
C ARG A 67 3.89 10.27 -6.85
N ALA A 68 4.84 9.35 -6.89
CA ALA A 68 5.29 8.74 -8.15
C ALA A 68 4.16 7.98 -8.85
N CYS A 69 3.32 7.27 -8.08
CA CYS A 69 2.16 6.59 -8.65
C CYS A 69 1.18 7.58 -9.27
N ARG A 70 0.92 8.70 -8.61
CA ARG A 70 -0.01 9.70 -9.12
C ARG A 70 0.50 10.39 -10.38
N GLU A 71 1.81 10.44 -10.57
CA GLU A 71 2.43 11.03 -11.76
C GLU A 71 2.61 10.02 -12.90
N ASP A 72 2.39 8.75 -12.64
CA ASP A 72 2.54 7.69 -13.64
C ASP A 72 1.20 7.44 -14.34
N PRO A 73 1.13 7.55 -15.67
CA PRO A 73 -0.14 7.34 -16.40
C PRO A 73 -0.77 5.96 -16.15
N ALA A 74 0.05 4.94 -15.90
CA ALA A 74 -0.45 3.59 -15.66
C ALA A 74 -0.96 3.39 -14.23
N LEU A 75 -0.51 4.23 -13.27
CA LEU A 75 -0.76 4.03 -11.84
C LEU A 75 -1.53 5.18 -11.18
N LYS A 76 -1.84 6.24 -11.93
CA LYS A 76 -2.39 7.47 -11.37
C LYS A 76 -3.72 7.30 -10.63
N ASP A 77 -4.50 6.31 -11.00
CA ASP A 77 -5.83 6.05 -10.40
C ASP A 77 -5.83 4.86 -9.46
N LEU A 78 -4.68 4.28 -9.19
CA LEU A 78 -4.55 3.11 -8.33
C LEU A 78 -4.98 3.45 -6.90
N PRO A 79 -5.95 2.71 -6.31
CA PRO A 79 -6.27 2.88 -4.90
C PRO A 79 -5.07 2.57 -4.03
N ILE A 80 -4.80 3.42 -3.05
CA ILE A 80 -3.64 3.28 -2.18
C ILE A 80 -4.05 3.38 -0.72
N LEU A 81 -3.69 2.38 0.08
CA LEU A 81 -3.82 2.40 1.53
C LEU A 81 -2.44 2.56 2.14
N ILE A 82 -2.31 3.49 3.06
CA ILE A 82 -1.07 3.69 3.81
C ILE A 82 -1.23 3.07 5.19
N VAL A 83 -0.24 2.29 5.60
CA VAL A 83 -0.20 1.65 6.92
C VAL A 83 1.10 2.11 7.60
N SER A 84 0.99 2.74 8.76
CA SER A 84 2.15 3.33 9.41
C SER A 84 2.13 3.12 10.92
N ALA A 85 3.31 3.03 11.53
CA ALA A 85 3.46 2.96 12.98
C ALA A 85 3.25 4.32 13.64
N HIS A 86 3.30 5.40 12.87
CA HIS A 86 3.20 6.76 13.38
C HIS A 86 2.18 7.58 12.60
N ARG A 87 1.50 8.46 13.32
CA ARG A 87 0.61 9.43 12.71
C ARG A 87 1.24 10.82 12.80
N ASP A 88 1.67 11.32 11.66
CA ASP A 88 2.18 12.67 11.51
C ASP A 88 1.16 13.45 10.68
N GLU A 89 0.57 14.49 11.26
CA GLU A 89 -0.50 15.24 10.60
C GLU A 89 -0.03 15.91 9.30
N GLY A 90 1.19 16.42 9.27
CA GLY A 90 1.73 17.03 8.04
C GLY A 90 1.85 16.02 6.92
N SER A 91 2.39 14.85 7.23
CA SER A 91 2.53 13.75 6.28
C SER A 91 1.16 13.26 5.81
N LEU A 92 0.24 13.06 6.75
CA LEU A 92 -1.11 12.61 6.44
C LEU A 92 -1.83 13.60 5.52
N ASN A 93 -1.71 14.90 5.79
CA ASN A 93 -2.32 15.93 4.95
C ASN A 93 -1.78 15.86 3.51
N ARG A 94 -0.47 15.71 3.35
CA ARG A 94 0.13 15.58 2.02
C ARG A 94 -0.34 14.33 1.29
N LEU A 95 -0.44 13.21 2.02
CA LEU A 95 -0.94 11.96 1.45
C LEU A 95 -2.41 12.07 1.03
N GLN A 96 -3.22 12.74 1.84
CA GLN A 96 -4.62 12.97 1.50
C GLN A 96 -4.78 13.83 0.26
N GLN A 97 -3.91 14.83 0.09
CA GLN A 97 -3.89 15.65 -1.11
C GLN A 97 -3.51 14.83 -2.36
N LEU A 98 -2.71 13.79 -2.18
CA LEU A 98 -2.35 12.88 -3.25
C LEU A 98 -3.42 11.82 -3.50
N GLY A 99 -4.51 11.85 -2.74
CA GLY A 99 -5.67 11.01 -2.99
C GLY A 99 -5.56 9.57 -2.50
N ILE A 100 -4.95 9.36 -1.33
CA ILE A 100 -4.94 8.01 -0.75
C ILE A 100 -6.36 7.60 -0.36
N SER A 101 -6.63 6.30 -0.42
CA SER A 101 -7.94 5.73 -0.09
C SER A 101 -8.15 5.54 1.41
N GLY A 102 -7.07 5.45 2.18
CA GLY A 102 -7.17 5.31 3.62
C GLY A 102 -5.81 5.27 4.30
N PHE A 103 -5.83 5.41 5.61
CA PHE A 103 -4.65 5.42 6.46
C PHE A 103 -4.93 4.55 7.69
N LEU A 104 -4.05 3.60 7.98
CA LEU A 104 -4.17 2.71 9.12
C LEU A 104 -2.94 2.81 10.01
N LEU A 105 -3.16 2.80 11.33
CA LEU A 105 -2.06 2.77 12.31
C LEU A 105 -1.72 1.34 12.68
N LYS A 106 -0.43 1.02 12.69
CA LYS A 106 0.06 -0.27 13.17
C LYS A 106 0.02 -0.33 14.71
N PRO A 107 -0.20 -1.48 15.29
CA PRO A 107 -0.50 -2.76 14.66
C PRO A 107 -1.94 -2.81 14.17
N VAL A 108 -2.17 -3.44 13.01
CA VAL A 108 -3.50 -3.52 12.40
C VAL A 108 -4.02 -4.94 12.54
N GLU A 109 -5.23 -5.09 13.08
CA GLU A 109 -5.87 -6.40 13.14
C GLU A 109 -6.27 -6.85 11.74
N ALA A 110 -6.23 -8.17 11.51
CA ALA A 110 -6.54 -8.73 10.21
C ALA A 110 -7.94 -8.32 9.71
N SER A 111 -8.93 -8.34 10.57
CA SER A 111 -10.30 -7.95 10.21
C SER A 111 -10.40 -6.49 9.78
N THR A 112 -9.69 -5.60 10.47
CA THR A 112 -9.67 -4.17 10.12
C THR A 112 -8.98 -3.96 8.77
N LEU A 113 -7.87 -4.65 8.56
CA LEU A 113 -7.11 -4.58 7.31
C LEU A 113 -7.98 -5.03 6.12
N VAL A 114 -8.60 -6.19 6.26
CA VAL A 114 -9.46 -6.76 5.22
C VAL A 114 -10.65 -5.84 4.92
N GLY A 115 -11.25 -5.27 5.97
CA GLY A 115 -12.37 -4.35 5.81
C GLY A 115 -11.99 -3.07 5.07
N LYS A 116 -10.83 -2.51 5.38
CA LYS A 116 -10.34 -1.29 4.70
C LYS A 116 -9.99 -1.56 3.24
N VAL A 117 -9.41 -2.71 2.96
CA VAL A 117 -9.12 -3.09 1.58
C VAL A 117 -10.42 -3.22 0.79
N ALA A 118 -11.43 -3.87 1.35
CA ALA A 118 -12.73 -4.00 0.70
C ALA A 118 -13.36 -2.65 0.39
N GLU A 119 -13.34 -1.71 1.35
CA GLU A 119 -13.84 -0.35 1.15
C GLU A 119 -13.10 0.37 0.02
N ALA A 120 -11.77 0.26 0.01
CA ALA A 120 -10.95 0.93 -0.99
C ALA A 120 -11.17 0.37 -2.40
N LEU A 121 -11.43 -0.93 -2.51
CA LEU A 121 -11.71 -1.57 -3.80
C LEU A 121 -13.08 -1.16 -4.37
N GLU A 122 -14.03 -0.85 -3.51
CA GLU A 122 -15.36 -0.40 -3.94
C GLU A 122 -15.35 1.04 -4.43
N GLY A 123 -14.43 1.80 -3.92
CA GLY A 123 -14.45 3.16 -4.11
C GLY A 123 -13.79 4.10 -4.65
#